data_49b607454a34e2c2bb39a737c17b45e6
#
_entry.id   49b607454a34e2c2bb39a737c17b45e6
#
_cell.length_a   1.000
_cell.length_b   1.000
_cell.length_c   1.000
_cell.angle_alpha   90.00
_cell.angle_beta   90.00
_cell.angle_gamma   90.00
#
_symmetry.space_group_name_H-M   'P 1'
#
loop_
_entity.id
_entity.type
_entity.pdbx_description
1 polymer ?
#
loop_
_entity_poly.entity_id
_entity_poly.type
_entity_poly.pdbx_seq_one_letter_code
_entity_poly.pdbx_strand_id
1 'polypeptide(L)'
;MGETLKPPRTLLEATDKAWLTQALGPVSGGAAIESVEVVEVIKTMATKVRFAVRFAGHDESRGFCLKGFLDVDAATAKGGATTVRESDFYGQLAPLVSVRTPTCVSSIIDRDDQQGVIIMRDLIKDGARFCTALEAFTVEQAAQSVEQIARLHVRGALLERFPWIDHRIAQLAQAQYVPQPLLQELLDGPRGEGLPARTRDAAVLIAGMKSLARQDAEQKPTLVHGDAHAGNIYRTAEGPGLIDWQLLQKGSWALDVPYHICAVLEAADAEREERRLLSHYLETVRALGGDVPDPEVAWTQYRTCIVYGYYLWSITRRVDPAIINVFVQRLGKAVTRHDSYQLLGV
;
A
#
# COMPACT_ATOMS: atom_id res chain seq x y z
N MET A 1 19.36 -27.66 -16.25
CA MET A 1 18.41 -26.63 -15.79
C MET A 1 18.96 -26.15 -14.46
N GLY A 2 19.42 -24.88 -14.36
CA GLY A 2 19.88 -24.34 -13.09
C GLY A 2 18.72 -24.31 -12.10
N GLU A 3 19.02 -24.56 -10.83
CA GLU A 3 18.06 -24.47 -9.74
C GLU A 3 17.51 -23.05 -9.68
N THR A 4 16.17 -22.90 -9.66
CA THR A 4 15.54 -21.58 -9.59
C THR A 4 15.87 -20.95 -8.26
N LEU A 5 16.39 -19.73 -8.26
CA LEU A 5 16.75 -18.99 -7.06
C LEU A 5 15.54 -18.85 -6.12
N LYS A 6 15.68 -19.29 -4.88
CA LYS A 6 14.59 -19.21 -3.87
C LYS A 6 14.72 -17.97 -3.00
N PRO A 7 13.58 -17.44 -2.49
CA PRO A 7 13.59 -16.37 -1.51
C PRO A 7 14.31 -16.80 -0.21
N PRO A 8 15.17 -15.96 0.38
CA PRO A 8 15.79 -16.23 1.68
C PRO A 8 14.75 -16.16 2.79
N ARG A 9 14.96 -16.92 3.84
CA ARG A 9 14.11 -16.98 5.02
C ARG A 9 14.68 -16.26 6.23
N THR A 10 15.99 -16.05 6.22
CA THR A 10 16.73 -15.42 7.31
C THR A 10 17.52 -14.22 6.80
N LEU A 11 17.87 -13.31 7.71
CA LEU A 11 18.77 -12.20 7.41
C LEU A 11 20.13 -12.71 6.92
N LEU A 12 20.62 -13.81 7.50
CA LEU A 12 21.90 -14.41 7.11
C LEU A 12 21.87 -14.88 5.65
N GLU A 13 20.81 -15.59 5.24
CA GLU A 13 20.63 -16.02 3.85
C GLU A 13 20.47 -14.81 2.90
N ALA A 14 19.69 -13.79 3.30
CA ALA A 14 19.44 -12.59 2.52
C ALA A 14 20.68 -11.74 2.27
N THR A 15 21.71 -11.89 3.10
CA THR A 15 23.00 -11.18 2.99
C THR A 15 24.15 -12.07 2.54
N ASP A 16 23.87 -13.33 2.22
CA ASP A 16 24.86 -14.25 1.68
C ASP A 16 25.35 -13.80 0.31
N LYS A 17 26.68 -13.78 0.11
CA LYS A 17 27.30 -13.30 -1.13
C LYS A 17 26.94 -14.13 -2.35
N ALA A 18 26.82 -15.45 -2.20
CA ALA A 18 26.51 -16.34 -3.32
C ALA A 18 25.06 -16.15 -3.76
N TRP A 19 24.13 -16.04 -2.80
CA TRP A 19 22.73 -15.73 -3.08
C TRP A 19 22.58 -14.34 -3.72
N LEU A 20 23.20 -13.29 -3.13
CA LEU A 20 23.16 -11.93 -3.67
C LEU A 20 23.78 -11.81 -5.05
N THR A 21 24.86 -12.58 -5.35
CA THR A 21 25.46 -12.58 -6.70
C THR A 21 24.46 -13.02 -7.75
N GLN A 22 23.63 -14.01 -7.45
CA GLN A 22 22.56 -14.44 -8.36
C GLN A 22 21.42 -13.41 -8.39
N ALA A 23 20.96 -12.96 -7.23
CA ALA A 23 19.83 -12.03 -7.12
C ALA A 23 20.11 -10.66 -7.76
N LEU A 24 21.35 -10.16 -7.70
CA LEU A 24 21.79 -8.90 -8.29
C LEU A 24 22.34 -9.05 -9.70
N GLY A 25 22.30 -10.24 -10.28
CA GLY A 25 22.74 -10.52 -11.66
C GLY A 25 22.27 -9.48 -12.68
N PRO A 26 21.01 -9.03 -12.67
CA PRO A 26 20.52 -8.03 -13.63
C PRO A 26 21.26 -6.68 -13.62
N VAL A 27 21.91 -6.33 -12.52
CA VAL A 27 22.60 -5.03 -12.37
C VAL A 27 24.11 -5.13 -12.14
N SER A 28 24.65 -6.36 -11.93
CA SER A 28 26.06 -6.58 -11.69
C SER A 28 26.90 -6.59 -12.99
N GLY A 29 26.26 -6.80 -14.14
CA GLY A 29 26.98 -7.03 -15.41
C GLY A 29 27.86 -8.28 -15.37
N GLY A 30 27.59 -9.22 -14.46
CA GLY A 30 28.41 -10.44 -14.24
C GLY A 30 29.56 -10.25 -13.26
N ALA A 31 29.75 -9.06 -12.68
CA ALA A 31 30.78 -8.82 -11.68
C ALA A 31 30.47 -9.55 -10.36
N ALA A 32 31.48 -10.15 -9.75
CA ALA A 32 31.39 -10.80 -8.44
C ALA A 32 31.20 -9.76 -7.32
N ILE A 33 30.57 -10.16 -6.23
CA ILE A 33 30.43 -9.32 -5.03
C ILE A 33 31.68 -9.45 -4.17
N GLU A 34 32.39 -8.33 -3.95
CA GLU A 34 33.55 -8.25 -3.06
C GLU A 34 33.13 -8.10 -1.59
N SER A 35 32.19 -7.18 -1.32
CA SER A 35 31.71 -6.94 0.05
C SER A 35 30.22 -6.64 0.08
N VAL A 36 29.59 -7.02 1.19
CA VAL A 36 28.22 -6.68 1.56
C VAL A 36 28.29 -6.03 2.93
N GLU A 37 27.68 -4.87 3.07
CA GLU A 37 27.54 -4.14 4.33
C GLU A 37 26.05 -3.92 4.62
N VAL A 38 25.56 -4.44 5.74
CA VAL A 38 24.19 -4.17 6.22
C VAL A 38 24.17 -2.79 6.85
N VAL A 39 23.41 -1.87 6.25
CA VAL A 39 23.27 -0.49 6.71
C VAL A 39 22.20 -0.40 7.79
N GLU A 40 21.07 -1.08 7.60
CA GLU A 40 19.92 -1.00 8.51
C GLU A 40 18.98 -2.20 8.33
N VAL A 41 18.37 -2.64 9.43
CA VAL A 41 17.31 -3.66 9.42
C VAL A 41 16.07 -3.08 10.07
N ILE A 42 14.97 -2.97 9.30
CA ILE A 42 13.71 -2.43 9.74
C ILE A 42 12.68 -3.57 9.81
N LYS A 43 12.24 -3.92 11.01
CA LYS A 43 11.24 -4.96 11.26
C LYS A 43 9.85 -4.34 11.40
N THR A 44 8.96 -4.65 10.46
CA THR A 44 7.52 -4.34 10.49
C THR A 44 6.74 -5.65 10.24
N MET A 45 5.66 -5.63 9.48
CA MET A 45 5.05 -6.88 8.99
C MET A 45 6.03 -7.67 8.11
N ALA A 46 6.72 -6.98 7.20
CA ALA A 46 7.85 -7.51 6.45
C ALA A 46 9.15 -6.92 6.99
N THR A 47 10.24 -7.68 6.92
CA THR A 47 11.59 -7.20 7.21
C THR A 47 12.12 -6.48 5.98
N LYS A 48 12.66 -5.27 6.19
CA LYS A 48 13.39 -4.51 5.18
C LYS A 48 14.87 -4.47 5.60
N VAL A 49 15.75 -4.83 4.68
CA VAL A 49 17.20 -4.82 4.90
C VAL A 49 17.81 -3.85 3.91
N ARG A 50 18.32 -2.73 4.39
CA ARG A 50 19.12 -1.80 3.60
C ARG A 50 20.59 -2.26 3.67
N PHE A 51 21.21 -2.40 2.52
CA PHE A 51 22.60 -2.87 2.44
C PHE A 51 23.33 -2.23 1.26
N ALA A 52 24.64 -2.15 1.37
CA ALA A 52 25.54 -1.70 0.33
C ALA A 52 26.35 -2.87 -0.20
N VAL A 53 26.53 -2.92 -1.52
CA VAL A 53 27.32 -3.95 -2.22
C VAL A 53 28.41 -3.29 -3.02
N ARG A 54 29.65 -3.76 -2.86
CA ARG A 54 30.75 -3.43 -3.76
C ARG A 54 30.98 -4.60 -4.71
N PHE A 55 30.95 -4.30 -6.01
CA PHE A 55 31.21 -5.26 -7.07
C PHE A 55 32.69 -5.22 -7.48
N ALA A 56 33.25 -6.36 -7.86
CA ALA A 56 34.61 -6.46 -8.33
C ALA A 56 34.87 -5.51 -9.51
N GLY A 57 35.97 -4.76 -9.45
CA GLY A 57 36.31 -3.77 -10.45
C GLY A 57 35.54 -2.45 -10.36
N HIS A 58 34.79 -2.22 -9.28
CA HIS A 58 34.08 -0.96 -9.02
C HIS A 58 34.55 -0.36 -7.68
N ASP A 59 34.93 0.91 -7.68
CA ASP A 59 35.40 1.62 -6.47
C ASP A 59 34.22 1.99 -5.55
N GLU A 60 33.01 2.24 -6.13
CA GLU A 60 31.84 2.69 -5.40
C GLU A 60 30.90 1.54 -5.03
N SER A 61 30.37 1.58 -3.80
CA SER A 61 29.30 0.68 -3.38
C SER A 61 27.94 1.20 -3.82
N ARG A 62 27.11 0.26 -4.28
CA ARG A 62 25.71 0.50 -4.64
C ARG A 62 24.79 0.13 -3.49
N GLY A 63 23.80 1.00 -3.21
CA GLY A 63 22.79 0.78 -2.19
C GLY A 63 21.57 0.02 -2.70
N PHE A 64 21.09 -0.91 -1.88
CA PHE A 64 19.91 -1.70 -2.15
C PHE A 64 19.04 -1.83 -0.89
N CYS A 65 17.77 -2.10 -1.08
CA CYS A 65 16.83 -2.46 -0.04
C CYS A 65 16.13 -3.77 -0.42
N LEU A 66 16.32 -4.81 0.38
CA LEU A 66 15.58 -6.07 0.27
C LEU A 66 14.35 -6.00 1.18
N LYS A 67 13.19 -6.45 0.70
CA LYS A 67 11.96 -6.58 1.48
C LYS A 67 11.40 -7.99 1.32
N GLY A 68 11.07 -8.63 2.44
CA GLY A 68 10.48 -9.96 2.48
C GLY A 68 10.21 -10.41 3.91
N PHE A 69 9.74 -11.64 4.09
CA PHE A 69 9.56 -12.23 5.40
C PHE A 69 10.86 -12.94 5.82
N LEU A 70 11.69 -12.25 6.59
CA LEU A 70 12.96 -12.77 7.14
C LEU A 70 12.85 -12.87 8.65
N ASP A 71 13.28 -14.01 9.21
CA ASP A 71 13.29 -14.28 10.66
C ASP A 71 11.92 -14.00 11.32
N VAL A 72 10.83 -14.32 10.61
CA VAL A 72 9.46 -14.12 11.11
C VAL A 72 8.95 -15.36 11.85
N ASP A 73 8.03 -15.15 12.80
CA ASP A 73 7.34 -16.23 13.46
C ASP A 73 6.34 -16.95 12.52
N ALA A 74 5.92 -18.16 12.93
CA ALA A 74 5.00 -18.99 12.13
C ALA A 74 3.63 -18.33 11.88
N ALA A 75 3.18 -17.42 12.75
CA ALA A 75 1.91 -16.71 12.58
C ALA A 75 2.04 -15.63 11.49
N THR A 76 3.16 -14.90 11.48
CA THR A 76 3.47 -13.91 10.44
C THR A 76 3.72 -14.59 9.09
N ALA A 77 4.41 -15.75 9.08
CA ALA A 77 4.69 -16.52 7.87
C ALA A 77 3.39 -16.94 7.12
N LYS A 78 2.27 -17.15 7.82
CA LYS A 78 0.96 -17.40 7.19
C LYS A 78 0.46 -16.26 6.31
N GLY A 79 1.00 -15.05 6.45
CA GLY A 79 0.72 -13.90 5.60
C GLY A 79 1.55 -13.85 4.30
N GLY A 80 2.30 -14.89 3.99
CA GLY A 80 3.23 -14.95 2.85
C GLY A 80 2.64 -14.55 1.49
N ALA A 81 1.37 -14.85 1.27
CA ALA A 81 0.66 -14.43 0.05
C ALA A 81 0.74 -12.91 -0.22
N THR A 82 0.92 -12.08 0.80
CA THR A 82 1.10 -10.63 0.63
C THR A 82 2.46 -10.29 0.06
N THR A 83 3.52 -11.01 0.45
CA THR A 83 4.87 -10.84 -0.12
C THR A 83 4.95 -11.36 -1.56
N VAL A 84 4.25 -12.45 -1.87
CA VAL A 84 4.10 -12.96 -3.24
C VAL A 84 3.41 -11.91 -4.11
N ARG A 85 2.31 -11.32 -3.65
CA ARG A 85 1.57 -10.25 -4.37
C ARG A 85 2.46 -9.05 -4.68
N GLU A 86 3.20 -8.56 -3.69
CA GLU A 86 4.12 -7.44 -3.89
C GLU A 86 5.25 -7.80 -4.88
N SER A 87 5.78 -9.02 -4.78
CA SER A 87 6.79 -9.52 -5.72
C SER A 87 6.22 -9.66 -7.14
N ASP A 88 4.99 -10.16 -7.30
CA ASP A 88 4.29 -10.20 -8.59
C ASP A 88 4.07 -8.78 -9.16
N PHE A 89 3.70 -7.81 -8.32
CA PHE A 89 3.60 -6.42 -8.77
C PHE A 89 4.91 -5.94 -9.38
N TYR A 90 6.02 -6.04 -8.65
CA TYR A 90 7.31 -5.54 -9.12
C TYR A 90 7.85 -6.33 -10.31
N GLY A 91 7.67 -7.65 -10.34
CA GLY A 91 8.18 -8.52 -11.40
C GLY A 91 7.37 -8.45 -12.70
N GLN A 92 6.06 -8.20 -12.63
CA GLN A 92 5.17 -8.32 -13.77
C GLN A 92 4.43 -7.03 -14.13
N LEU A 93 3.96 -6.26 -13.15
CA LEU A 93 3.04 -5.15 -13.35
C LEU A 93 3.74 -3.78 -13.36
N ALA A 94 4.72 -3.55 -12.49
CA ALA A 94 5.43 -2.28 -12.37
C ALA A 94 6.01 -1.76 -13.71
N PRO A 95 6.57 -2.62 -14.59
CA PRO A 95 7.05 -2.16 -15.90
C PRO A 95 5.95 -1.69 -16.86
N LEU A 96 4.69 -2.00 -16.57
CA LEU A 96 3.53 -1.73 -17.45
C LEU A 96 2.67 -0.56 -16.96
N VAL A 97 2.92 -0.07 -15.76
CA VAL A 97 2.23 1.08 -15.17
C VAL A 97 3.16 2.29 -15.14
N SER A 98 2.58 3.50 -15.21
CA SER A 98 3.34 4.75 -15.18
C SER A 98 3.34 5.41 -13.81
N VAL A 99 2.89 4.70 -12.78
CA VAL A 99 3.00 5.15 -11.38
C VAL A 99 4.47 5.11 -10.94
N ARG A 100 4.91 6.11 -10.24
CA ARG A 100 6.27 6.11 -9.67
C ARG A 100 6.35 5.13 -8.52
N THR A 101 7.31 4.24 -8.60
CA THR A 101 7.59 3.22 -7.60
C THR A 101 9.10 2.97 -7.54
N PRO A 102 9.65 2.42 -6.46
CA PRO A 102 11.08 2.08 -6.40
C PRO A 102 11.51 1.22 -7.58
N THR A 103 12.70 1.48 -8.09
CA THR A 103 13.29 0.63 -9.13
C THR A 103 13.58 -0.75 -8.56
N CYS A 104 12.80 -1.74 -8.95
CA CYS A 104 13.03 -3.13 -8.60
C CYS A 104 14.18 -3.70 -9.44
N VAL A 105 15.13 -4.31 -8.75
CA VAL A 105 16.29 -4.99 -9.36
C VAL A 105 16.00 -6.48 -9.54
N SER A 106 15.32 -7.05 -8.55
CA SER A 106 15.02 -8.48 -8.53
C SER A 106 13.72 -8.74 -7.77
N SER A 107 12.91 -9.62 -8.32
CA SER A 107 11.71 -10.16 -7.70
C SER A 107 11.79 -11.69 -7.75
N ILE A 108 11.81 -12.33 -6.59
CA ILE A 108 12.02 -13.76 -6.44
C ILE A 108 10.85 -14.33 -5.66
N ILE A 109 10.21 -15.38 -6.21
CA ILE A 109 8.97 -15.95 -5.65
C ILE A 109 9.11 -17.47 -5.54
N ASP A 110 8.75 -18.00 -4.39
CA ASP A 110 8.42 -19.41 -4.19
C ASP A 110 6.93 -19.54 -3.90
N ARG A 111 6.19 -20.05 -4.88
CA ARG A 111 4.72 -20.15 -4.77
C ARG A 111 4.28 -21.31 -3.92
N ASP A 112 5.08 -22.37 -3.85
CA ASP A 112 4.78 -23.55 -3.04
C ASP A 112 4.84 -23.19 -1.55
N ASP A 113 5.82 -22.39 -1.18
CA ASP A 113 6.02 -21.92 0.18
C ASP A 113 5.37 -20.56 0.47
N GLN A 114 4.66 -19.98 -0.50
CA GLN A 114 4.04 -18.64 -0.41
C GLN A 114 5.04 -17.57 0.10
N GLN A 115 6.20 -17.52 -0.52
CA GLN A 115 7.25 -16.57 -0.19
C GLN A 115 7.61 -15.69 -1.38
N GLY A 116 7.70 -14.39 -1.13
CA GLY A 116 8.17 -13.41 -2.10
C GLY A 116 9.22 -12.50 -1.46
N VAL A 117 10.23 -12.15 -2.25
CA VAL A 117 11.25 -11.19 -1.89
C VAL A 117 11.48 -10.26 -3.07
N ILE A 118 11.64 -8.99 -2.77
CA ILE A 118 12.04 -7.97 -3.75
C ILE A 118 13.34 -7.31 -3.30
N ILE A 119 14.20 -7.00 -4.27
CA ILE A 119 15.38 -6.15 -4.08
C ILE A 119 15.18 -4.91 -4.93
N MET A 120 15.25 -3.76 -4.30
CA MET A 120 15.06 -2.46 -4.92
C MET A 120 16.33 -1.61 -4.74
N ARG A 121 16.49 -0.54 -5.52
CA ARG A 121 17.47 0.49 -5.20
C ARG A 121 17.14 1.13 -3.85
N ASP A 122 18.16 1.51 -3.10
CA ASP A 122 17.98 2.17 -1.81
C ASP A 122 17.56 3.62 -2.01
N LEU A 123 16.25 3.87 -1.89
CA LEU A 123 15.65 5.19 -2.06
C LEU A 123 16.23 6.25 -1.12
N ILE A 124 16.61 5.87 0.12
CA ILE A 124 17.19 6.84 1.08
C ILE A 124 18.57 7.29 0.61
N LYS A 125 19.38 6.37 0.09
CA LYS A 125 20.68 6.70 -0.52
C LYS A 125 20.50 7.62 -1.74
N ASP A 126 19.40 7.45 -2.47
CA ASP A 126 19.05 8.27 -3.64
C ASP A 126 18.32 9.58 -3.27
N GLY A 127 18.27 9.93 -1.97
CA GLY A 127 17.74 11.22 -1.47
C GLY A 127 16.24 11.26 -1.25
N ALA A 128 15.54 10.13 -1.27
CA ALA A 128 14.12 10.09 -0.98
C ALA A 128 13.83 10.30 0.52
N ARG A 129 12.70 10.97 0.80
CA ARG A 129 12.10 11.09 2.13
C ARG A 129 10.78 10.33 2.16
N PHE A 130 10.59 9.49 3.16
CA PHE A 130 9.32 8.82 3.41
C PHE A 130 8.39 9.72 4.19
N CYS A 131 7.10 9.73 3.80
CA CYS A 131 6.09 10.47 4.53
C CYS A 131 5.59 9.64 5.73
N THR A 132 4.99 10.33 6.69
CA THR A 132 4.38 9.72 7.88
C THR A 132 3.09 10.45 8.25
N ALA A 133 2.20 9.78 8.97
CA ALA A 133 0.98 10.41 9.51
C ALA A 133 1.27 11.51 10.55
N LEU A 134 2.45 11.49 11.17
CA LEU A 134 2.85 12.41 12.23
C LEU A 134 3.47 13.71 11.70
N GLU A 135 3.72 13.80 10.40
CA GLU A 135 4.20 15.02 9.73
C GLU A 135 3.09 15.66 8.91
N ALA A 136 3.18 16.98 8.73
CA ALA A 136 2.25 17.71 7.90
C ALA A 136 2.34 17.26 6.44
N PHE A 137 1.19 17.01 5.84
CA PHE A 137 1.05 16.69 4.43
C PHE A 137 0.24 17.80 3.76
N THR A 138 0.83 18.52 2.81
CA THR A 138 0.16 19.68 2.21
C THR A 138 -0.89 19.26 1.17
N VAL A 139 -1.80 20.16 0.87
CA VAL A 139 -2.82 19.95 -0.18
C VAL A 139 -2.19 19.74 -1.55
N GLU A 140 -1.10 20.47 -1.87
CA GLU A 140 -0.32 20.28 -3.10
C GLU A 140 0.35 18.91 -3.16
N GLN A 141 0.84 18.44 -2.01
CA GLN A 141 1.41 17.09 -1.90
C GLN A 141 0.33 16.03 -2.12
N ALA A 142 -0.88 16.24 -1.58
CA ALA A 142 -2.02 15.36 -1.81
C ALA A 142 -2.42 15.34 -3.29
N ALA A 143 -2.48 16.49 -3.96
CA ALA A 143 -2.77 16.58 -5.38
C ALA A 143 -1.76 15.80 -6.22
N GLN A 144 -0.45 15.99 -5.97
CA GLN A 144 0.61 15.26 -6.68
C GLN A 144 0.55 13.74 -6.46
N SER A 145 0.23 13.27 -5.26
CA SER A 145 0.13 11.83 -4.99
C SER A 145 -1.16 11.23 -5.56
N VAL A 146 -2.26 11.99 -5.59
CA VAL A 146 -3.50 11.61 -6.28
C VAL A 146 -3.26 11.40 -7.78
N GLU A 147 -2.37 12.19 -8.42
CA GLU A 147 -1.96 11.97 -9.81
C GLU A 147 -1.26 10.62 -10.00
N GLN A 148 -0.43 10.17 -9.03
CA GLN A 148 0.18 8.86 -9.10
C GLN A 148 -0.86 7.74 -8.99
N ILE A 149 -1.86 7.91 -8.13
CA ILE A 149 -3.00 6.98 -8.01
C ILE A 149 -3.79 6.95 -9.33
N ALA A 150 -4.05 8.10 -9.96
CA ALA A 150 -4.71 8.16 -11.26
C ALA A 150 -3.94 7.39 -12.36
N ARG A 151 -2.59 7.49 -12.38
CA ARG A 151 -1.74 6.73 -13.32
C ARG A 151 -1.84 5.21 -13.15
N LEU A 152 -2.09 4.74 -11.92
CA LEU A 152 -2.38 3.33 -11.65
C LEU A 152 -3.77 2.96 -12.20
N HIS A 153 -4.77 3.76 -11.84
CA HIS A 153 -6.17 3.45 -12.11
C HIS A 153 -6.52 3.40 -13.60
N VAL A 154 -5.90 4.21 -14.45
CA VAL A 154 -6.13 4.16 -15.90
C VAL A 154 -5.61 2.89 -16.57
N ARG A 155 -4.93 2.02 -15.84
CA ARG A 155 -4.39 0.75 -16.33
C ARG A 155 -5.31 -0.44 -16.05
N GLY A 156 -6.59 -0.23 -15.79
CA GLY A 156 -7.57 -1.27 -15.47
C GLY A 156 -7.63 -2.42 -16.49
N ALA A 157 -7.36 -2.16 -17.77
CA ALA A 157 -7.29 -3.20 -18.80
C ALA A 157 -6.24 -4.29 -18.52
N LEU A 158 -5.23 -4.01 -17.69
CA LEU A 158 -4.24 -5.00 -17.28
C LEU A 158 -4.84 -6.12 -16.41
N LEU A 159 -6.00 -5.92 -15.80
CA LEU A 159 -6.69 -6.95 -15.01
C LEU A 159 -7.00 -8.21 -15.82
N GLU A 160 -7.28 -8.08 -17.11
CA GLU A 160 -7.52 -9.23 -18.01
C GLU A 160 -6.25 -10.07 -18.20
N ARG A 161 -5.09 -9.42 -18.19
CA ARG A 161 -3.78 -10.07 -18.35
C ARG A 161 -3.26 -10.72 -17.06
N PHE A 162 -3.68 -10.19 -15.90
CA PHE A 162 -3.17 -10.60 -14.59
C PHE A 162 -4.28 -11.11 -13.67
N PRO A 163 -4.81 -12.32 -13.88
CA PRO A 163 -5.94 -12.89 -13.13
C PRO A 163 -5.62 -13.15 -11.65
N TRP A 164 -4.34 -13.11 -11.24
CA TRP A 164 -3.93 -13.21 -9.84
C TRP A 164 -4.31 -11.96 -9.02
N ILE A 165 -4.67 -10.85 -9.68
CA ILE A 165 -5.15 -9.63 -8.99
C ILE A 165 -6.62 -9.85 -8.65
N ASP A 166 -6.87 -10.22 -7.40
CA ASP A 166 -8.20 -10.56 -6.89
C ASP A 166 -8.97 -9.36 -6.32
N HIS A 167 -10.25 -9.58 -6.01
CA HIS A 167 -11.13 -8.61 -5.37
C HIS A 167 -11.00 -8.73 -3.84
N ARG A 168 -9.90 -8.16 -3.31
CA ARG A 168 -9.50 -8.33 -1.91
C ARG A 168 -10.50 -7.76 -0.91
N ILE A 169 -11.21 -6.68 -1.23
CA ILE A 169 -12.21 -6.10 -0.32
C ILE A 169 -13.29 -7.12 0.05
N ALA A 170 -13.66 -8.04 -0.84
CA ALA A 170 -14.61 -9.11 -0.54
C ALA A 170 -14.06 -10.06 0.51
N GLN A 171 -12.76 -10.39 0.44
CA GLN A 171 -12.09 -11.23 1.43
C GLN A 171 -11.99 -10.51 2.79
N LEU A 172 -11.63 -9.23 2.79
CA LEU A 172 -11.56 -8.40 3.99
C LEU A 172 -12.91 -8.31 4.71
N ALA A 173 -13.99 -8.16 3.96
CA ALA A 173 -15.35 -8.07 4.51
C ALA A 173 -15.85 -9.40 5.14
N GLN A 174 -15.31 -10.53 4.69
CA GLN A 174 -15.69 -11.88 5.19
C GLN A 174 -14.79 -12.38 6.31
N ALA A 175 -13.51 -12.07 6.29
CA ALA A 175 -12.48 -12.78 7.06
C ALA A 175 -12.41 -12.42 8.55
N GLN A 176 -13.12 -11.41 9.05
CA GLN A 176 -13.05 -10.96 10.45
C GLN A 176 -11.64 -11.10 11.08
N TYR A 177 -10.64 -10.43 10.49
CA TYR A 177 -9.24 -10.46 10.97
C TYR A 177 -9.09 -10.04 12.43
N VAL A 178 -10.04 -9.27 12.92
CA VAL A 178 -10.20 -8.92 14.33
C VAL A 178 -11.63 -9.27 14.74
N PRO A 179 -11.84 -10.12 15.76
CA PRO A 179 -13.17 -10.44 16.27
C PRO A 179 -13.91 -9.16 16.69
N GLN A 180 -15.22 -9.11 16.43
CA GLN A 180 -16.04 -7.92 16.71
C GLN A 180 -15.89 -7.40 18.15
N PRO A 181 -15.87 -8.23 19.22
CA PRO A 181 -15.68 -7.70 20.59
C PRO A 181 -14.33 -6.98 20.76
N LEU A 182 -13.25 -7.55 20.19
CA LEU A 182 -11.95 -6.90 20.24
C LEU A 182 -11.91 -5.61 19.40
N LEU A 183 -12.57 -5.59 18.23
CA LEU A 183 -12.69 -4.36 17.44
C LEU A 183 -13.44 -3.28 18.20
N GLN A 184 -14.52 -3.64 18.94
CA GLN A 184 -15.25 -2.70 19.78
C GLN A 184 -14.35 -2.14 20.91
N GLU A 185 -13.62 -3.02 21.61
CA GLU A 185 -12.65 -2.60 22.64
C GLU A 185 -11.62 -1.61 22.06
N LEU A 186 -11.08 -1.89 20.87
CA LEU A 186 -10.12 -1.03 20.21
C LEU A 186 -10.73 0.35 19.87
N LEU A 187 -11.98 0.40 19.40
CA LEU A 187 -12.68 1.64 19.04
C LEU A 187 -13.19 2.42 20.25
N ASP A 188 -13.44 1.76 21.38
CA ASP A 188 -13.78 2.41 22.66
C ASP A 188 -12.53 2.97 23.37
N GLY A 189 -11.36 2.53 22.96
CA GLY A 189 -10.08 3.02 23.44
C GLY A 189 -9.61 4.34 22.79
N PRO A 190 -8.35 4.73 23.01
CA PRO A 190 -7.80 6.03 22.58
C PRO A 190 -7.95 6.34 21.09
N ARG A 191 -7.93 5.31 20.21
CA ARG A 191 -8.06 5.52 18.76
C ARG A 191 -9.42 6.07 18.33
N GLY A 192 -10.49 5.74 19.08
CA GLY A 192 -11.85 6.18 18.78
C GLY A 192 -12.32 7.32 19.69
N GLU A 193 -11.50 7.82 20.60
CA GLU A 193 -11.87 8.88 21.54
C GLU A 193 -12.42 10.10 20.80
N GLY A 194 -13.58 10.62 21.25
CA GLY A 194 -14.23 11.79 20.66
C GLY A 194 -15.00 11.53 19.36
N LEU A 195 -14.89 10.35 18.73
CA LEU A 195 -15.75 9.99 17.60
C LEU A 195 -17.18 9.65 18.09
N PRO A 196 -18.24 9.94 17.30
CA PRO A 196 -19.61 9.58 17.64
C PRO A 196 -19.78 8.09 17.88
N ALA A 197 -20.72 7.70 18.76
CA ALA A 197 -20.97 6.31 19.12
C ALA A 197 -21.23 5.43 17.89
N ARG A 198 -22.05 5.90 16.91
CA ARG A 198 -22.32 5.17 15.68
C ARG A 198 -21.05 4.93 14.84
N THR A 199 -20.13 5.88 14.77
CA THR A 199 -18.86 5.74 14.03
C THR A 199 -17.96 4.71 14.70
N ARG A 200 -17.97 4.62 16.03
CA ARG A 200 -17.21 3.66 16.84
C ARG A 200 -17.87 2.28 16.99
N ASP A 201 -19.09 2.10 16.48
CA ASP A 201 -19.79 0.82 16.57
C ASP A 201 -19.16 -0.21 15.64
N ALA A 202 -18.54 -1.23 16.22
CA ALA A 202 -17.87 -2.29 15.48
C ALA A 202 -18.84 -3.12 14.62
N ALA A 203 -20.09 -3.30 15.06
CA ALA A 203 -21.10 -4.03 14.28
C ALA A 203 -21.49 -3.23 13.04
N VAL A 204 -21.71 -1.92 13.19
CA VAL A 204 -22.01 -1.01 12.07
C VAL A 204 -20.84 -0.95 11.09
N LEU A 205 -19.60 -0.85 11.57
CA LEU A 205 -18.41 -0.84 10.72
C LEU A 205 -18.25 -2.14 9.92
N ILE A 206 -18.44 -3.30 10.56
CA ILE A 206 -18.38 -4.60 9.88
C ILE A 206 -19.53 -4.73 8.85
N ALA A 207 -20.74 -4.31 9.19
CA ALA A 207 -21.86 -4.30 8.26
C ALA A 207 -21.61 -3.35 7.08
N GLY A 208 -21.03 -2.17 7.35
CA GLY A 208 -20.60 -1.21 6.34
C GLY A 208 -19.58 -1.80 5.37
N MET A 209 -18.56 -2.48 5.87
CA MET A 209 -17.57 -3.17 5.00
C MET A 209 -18.20 -4.25 4.12
N LYS A 210 -19.16 -5.02 4.66
CA LYS A 210 -19.88 -6.05 3.87
C LYS A 210 -20.74 -5.40 2.78
N SER A 211 -21.41 -4.29 3.09
CA SER A 211 -22.18 -3.53 2.12
C SER A 211 -21.30 -2.91 1.04
N LEU A 212 -20.18 -2.29 1.46
CA LEU A 212 -19.20 -1.69 0.55
C LEU A 212 -18.63 -2.74 -0.43
N ALA A 213 -18.26 -3.93 0.07
CA ALA A 213 -17.74 -4.99 -0.80
C ALA A 213 -18.76 -5.46 -1.85
N ARG A 214 -20.05 -5.48 -1.52
CA ARG A 214 -21.11 -5.78 -2.50
C ARG A 214 -21.25 -4.68 -3.53
N GLN A 215 -21.31 -3.41 -3.11
CA GLN A 215 -21.43 -2.27 -4.02
C GLN A 215 -20.20 -2.14 -4.92
N ASP A 216 -18.99 -2.39 -4.39
CA ASP A 216 -17.73 -2.34 -5.16
C ASP A 216 -17.69 -3.42 -6.26
N ALA A 217 -18.24 -4.60 -5.99
CA ALA A 217 -18.32 -5.69 -6.98
C ALA A 217 -19.20 -5.35 -8.20
N GLU A 218 -20.10 -4.38 -8.08
CA GLU A 218 -20.96 -3.90 -9.17
C GLU A 218 -20.31 -2.77 -9.98
N GLN A 219 -19.18 -2.23 -9.51
CA GLN A 219 -18.47 -1.14 -10.18
C GLN A 219 -17.52 -1.67 -11.25
N LYS A 220 -17.18 -0.80 -12.21
CA LYS A 220 -16.10 -1.07 -13.17
C LYS A 220 -14.78 -1.18 -12.40
N PRO A 221 -14.12 -2.36 -12.40
CA PRO A 221 -12.91 -2.52 -11.64
C PRO A 221 -11.70 -1.87 -12.35
N THR A 222 -10.76 -1.41 -11.54
CA THR A 222 -9.43 -0.99 -11.97
C THR A 222 -8.36 -1.61 -11.08
N LEU A 223 -7.09 -1.26 -11.31
CA LEU A 223 -5.99 -1.57 -10.40
C LEU A 223 -6.07 -0.62 -9.20
N VAL A 224 -6.13 -1.15 -8.01
CA VAL A 224 -6.22 -0.39 -6.76
C VAL A 224 -5.01 -0.71 -5.90
N HIS A 225 -4.31 0.31 -5.39
CA HIS A 225 -3.19 0.13 -4.47
C HIS A 225 -3.65 -0.56 -3.18
N GLY A 226 -4.79 -0.13 -2.67
CA GLY A 226 -5.47 -0.72 -1.51
C GLY A 226 -4.92 -0.27 -0.15
N ASP A 227 -3.83 0.52 -0.13
CA ASP A 227 -3.21 1.01 1.11
C ASP A 227 -2.52 2.37 0.93
N ALA A 228 -3.18 3.31 0.26
CA ALA A 228 -2.60 4.57 -0.20
C ALA A 228 -2.53 5.66 0.91
N HIS A 229 -2.02 5.32 2.10
CA HIS A 229 -1.82 6.28 3.20
C HIS A 229 -0.43 6.93 3.17
N ALA A 230 -0.19 7.95 4.01
CA ALA A 230 1.05 8.73 4.03
C ALA A 230 2.31 7.86 4.18
N GLY A 231 2.29 6.82 5.02
CA GLY A 231 3.43 5.92 5.24
C GLY A 231 3.84 5.10 4.02
N ASN A 232 2.99 5.02 2.99
CA ASN A 232 3.26 4.33 1.74
C ASN A 232 3.63 5.30 0.60
N ILE A 233 3.98 6.54 0.94
CA ILE A 233 4.44 7.55 0.00
C ILE A 233 5.87 7.95 0.33
N TYR A 234 6.72 7.97 -0.69
CA TYR A 234 8.02 8.62 -0.63
C TYR A 234 8.05 9.81 -1.58
N ARG A 235 8.97 10.73 -1.33
CA ARG A 235 9.14 11.94 -2.14
C ARG A 235 10.61 12.12 -2.54
N THR A 236 10.82 12.50 -3.77
CA THR A 236 12.12 12.92 -4.31
C THR A 236 11.98 14.33 -4.91
N ALA A 237 13.06 14.88 -5.43
CA ALA A 237 13.03 16.13 -6.19
C ALA A 237 12.08 16.05 -7.41
N GLU A 238 11.86 14.86 -7.94
CA GLU A 238 10.99 14.62 -9.10
C GLU A 238 9.50 14.43 -8.74
N GLY A 239 9.16 14.40 -7.44
CA GLY A 239 7.78 14.25 -6.94
C GLY A 239 7.57 12.96 -6.12
N PRO A 240 6.29 12.64 -5.82
CA PRO A 240 5.94 11.49 -5.00
C PRO A 240 6.00 10.17 -5.79
N GLY A 241 6.19 9.06 -5.05
CA GLY A 241 6.00 7.71 -5.53
C GLY A 241 5.33 6.84 -4.46
N LEU A 242 4.83 5.69 -4.86
CA LEU A 242 4.10 4.74 -4.01
C LEU A 242 4.97 3.51 -3.72
N ILE A 243 4.84 3.00 -2.51
CA ILE A 243 5.47 1.75 -2.03
C ILE A 243 4.43 0.86 -1.38
N ASP A 244 4.83 -0.36 -1.03
CA ASP A 244 4.03 -1.34 -0.29
C ASP A 244 2.78 -1.83 -1.05
N TRP A 245 3.02 -2.65 -2.06
CA TRP A 245 1.99 -3.20 -2.95
C TRP A 245 1.34 -4.49 -2.42
N GLN A 246 1.48 -4.77 -1.13
CA GLN A 246 0.95 -5.97 -0.47
C GLN A 246 -0.58 -6.07 -0.51
N LEU A 247 -1.28 -4.92 -0.60
CA LEU A 247 -2.74 -4.85 -0.68
C LEU A 247 -3.26 -4.56 -2.09
N LEU A 248 -2.38 -4.59 -3.12
CA LEU A 248 -2.80 -4.45 -4.52
C LEU A 248 -3.99 -5.36 -4.82
N GLN A 249 -5.03 -4.81 -5.44
CA GLN A 249 -6.25 -5.52 -5.76
C GLN A 249 -6.95 -4.95 -6.98
N LYS A 250 -7.95 -5.65 -7.50
CA LYS A 250 -8.96 -5.08 -8.37
C LYS A 250 -10.12 -4.54 -7.54
N GLY A 251 -10.68 -3.42 -7.95
CA GLY A 251 -11.81 -2.79 -7.29
C GLY A 251 -12.12 -1.42 -7.91
N SER A 252 -13.05 -0.71 -7.33
CA SER A 252 -13.34 0.66 -7.72
C SER A 252 -12.19 1.61 -7.36
N TRP A 253 -11.94 2.60 -8.21
CA TRP A 253 -11.02 3.72 -7.94
C TRP A 253 -11.27 4.38 -6.58
N ALA A 254 -12.52 4.36 -6.13
CA ALA A 254 -12.92 4.99 -4.89
C ALA A 254 -12.45 4.26 -3.62
N LEU A 255 -11.82 3.08 -3.73
CA LEU A 255 -11.15 2.45 -2.59
C LEU A 255 -9.86 3.19 -2.21
N ASP A 256 -9.17 3.80 -3.18
CA ASP A 256 -7.90 4.52 -2.91
C ASP A 256 -8.10 6.02 -2.67
N VAL A 257 -8.83 6.72 -3.53
CA VAL A 257 -8.83 8.19 -3.55
C VAL A 257 -9.38 8.83 -2.28
N PRO A 258 -10.58 8.49 -1.78
CA PRO A 258 -11.06 9.04 -0.51
C PRO A 258 -10.22 8.57 0.69
N TYR A 259 -9.78 7.31 0.69
CA TYR A 259 -8.87 6.82 1.71
C TYR A 259 -7.60 7.67 1.75
N HIS A 260 -6.96 7.89 0.60
CA HIS A 260 -5.75 8.70 0.50
C HIS A 260 -6.00 10.11 1.02
N ILE A 261 -6.94 10.85 0.45
CA ILE A 261 -7.18 12.26 0.78
C ILE A 261 -7.49 12.45 2.27
N CYS A 262 -8.40 11.61 2.82
CA CYS A 262 -8.79 11.71 4.22
C CYS A 262 -7.72 11.21 5.19
N ALA A 263 -6.82 10.32 4.78
CA ALA A 263 -5.75 9.83 5.64
C ALA A 263 -4.54 10.77 5.68
N VAL A 264 -4.15 11.37 4.54
CA VAL A 264 -2.93 12.18 4.46
C VAL A 264 -3.12 13.60 4.97
N LEU A 265 -4.30 14.21 4.76
CA LEU A 265 -4.58 15.57 5.18
C LEU A 265 -5.12 15.65 6.62
N GLU A 266 -4.88 16.79 7.26
CA GLU A 266 -5.62 17.14 8.47
C GLU A 266 -7.12 17.23 8.17
N ALA A 267 -7.96 16.85 9.14
CA ALA A 267 -9.40 16.74 8.90
C ALA A 267 -10.05 18.03 8.37
N ALA A 268 -9.60 19.20 8.82
CA ALA A 268 -10.09 20.50 8.35
C ALA A 268 -9.65 20.81 6.91
N ASP A 269 -8.43 20.42 6.55
CA ASP A 269 -7.93 20.60 5.18
C ASP A 269 -8.62 19.61 4.22
N ALA A 270 -8.81 18.36 4.65
CA ALA A 270 -9.56 17.38 3.87
C ALA A 270 -10.98 17.89 3.60
N GLU A 271 -11.71 18.35 4.63
CA GLU A 271 -13.07 18.89 4.49
C GLU A 271 -13.16 20.06 3.49
N ARG A 272 -12.19 20.95 3.53
CA ARG A 272 -12.16 22.13 2.65
C ARG A 272 -11.80 21.77 1.20
N GLU A 273 -10.91 20.77 1.00
CA GLU A 273 -10.24 20.55 -0.28
C GLU A 273 -10.66 19.26 -1.01
N GLU A 274 -11.37 18.35 -0.35
CA GLU A 274 -11.64 17.02 -0.90
C GLU A 274 -12.41 17.05 -2.23
N ARG A 275 -13.38 17.96 -2.41
CA ARG A 275 -14.08 18.11 -3.70
C ARG A 275 -13.14 18.59 -4.80
N ARG A 276 -12.24 19.53 -4.50
CA ARG A 276 -11.26 20.02 -5.45
C ARG A 276 -10.25 18.94 -5.82
N LEU A 277 -9.77 18.19 -4.83
CA LEU A 277 -8.84 17.07 -5.05
C LEU A 277 -9.49 15.92 -5.83
N LEU A 278 -10.76 15.63 -5.57
CA LEU A 278 -11.52 14.67 -6.38
C LEU A 278 -11.67 15.14 -7.83
N SER A 279 -12.01 16.42 -8.06
CA SER A 279 -12.08 16.98 -9.42
C SER A 279 -10.74 16.89 -10.12
N HIS A 280 -9.64 17.23 -9.43
CA HIS A 280 -8.28 17.10 -9.95
C HIS A 280 -7.93 15.65 -10.32
N TYR A 281 -8.32 14.68 -9.49
CA TYR A 281 -8.17 13.25 -9.80
C TYR A 281 -8.92 12.87 -11.09
N LEU A 282 -10.20 13.23 -11.19
CA LEU A 282 -11.04 12.90 -12.35
C LEU A 282 -10.52 13.56 -13.64
N GLU A 283 -10.06 14.81 -13.56
CA GLU A 283 -9.42 15.51 -14.67
C GLU A 283 -8.11 14.82 -15.10
N THR A 284 -7.31 14.38 -14.15
CA THR A 284 -6.06 13.63 -14.41
C THR A 284 -6.37 12.29 -15.09
N VAL A 285 -7.35 11.53 -14.60
CA VAL A 285 -7.79 10.27 -15.23
C VAL A 285 -8.22 10.52 -16.68
N ARG A 286 -9.04 11.56 -16.92
CA ARG A 286 -9.48 11.94 -18.27
C ARG A 286 -8.33 12.34 -19.17
N ALA A 287 -7.39 13.13 -18.68
CA ALA A 287 -6.19 13.54 -19.42
C ALA A 287 -5.27 12.35 -19.79
N LEU A 288 -5.30 11.29 -18.98
CA LEU A 288 -4.59 10.03 -19.24
C LEU A 288 -5.39 9.06 -20.14
N GLY A 289 -6.55 9.46 -20.65
CA GLY A 289 -7.40 8.65 -21.53
C GLY A 289 -8.29 7.64 -20.81
N GLY A 290 -8.46 7.77 -19.49
CA GLY A 290 -9.35 6.92 -18.70
C GLY A 290 -10.80 7.42 -18.71
N ASP A 291 -11.72 6.50 -18.45
CA ASP A 291 -13.13 6.83 -18.24
C ASP A 291 -13.34 7.37 -16.82
N VAL A 292 -14.20 8.36 -16.68
CA VAL A 292 -14.58 8.94 -15.40
C VAL A 292 -16.11 8.93 -15.25
N PRO A 293 -16.63 8.69 -14.03
CA PRO A 293 -18.05 8.80 -13.76
C PRO A 293 -18.51 10.26 -13.81
N ASP A 294 -19.83 10.46 -13.82
CA ASP A 294 -20.43 11.76 -13.56
C ASP A 294 -19.96 12.32 -12.22
N PRO A 295 -19.70 13.65 -12.08
CA PRO A 295 -19.17 14.24 -10.86
C PRO A 295 -19.98 13.96 -9.59
N GLU A 296 -21.32 13.93 -9.66
CA GLU A 296 -22.14 13.64 -8.47
C GLU A 296 -22.16 12.14 -8.14
N VAL A 297 -22.06 11.28 -9.14
CA VAL A 297 -21.84 9.84 -8.95
C VAL A 297 -20.47 9.61 -8.30
N ALA A 298 -19.42 10.27 -8.81
CA ALA A 298 -18.07 10.21 -8.24
C ALA A 298 -18.06 10.69 -6.79
N TRP A 299 -18.76 11.78 -6.50
CA TRP A 299 -18.86 12.30 -5.15
C TRP A 299 -19.57 11.33 -4.19
N THR A 300 -20.62 10.68 -4.66
CA THR A 300 -21.31 9.65 -3.87
C THR A 300 -20.39 8.45 -3.60
N GLN A 301 -19.69 7.95 -4.63
CA GLN A 301 -18.70 6.87 -4.48
C GLN A 301 -17.58 7.26 -3.51
N TYR A 302 -17.05 8.49 -3.62
CA TYR A 302 -16.04 9.03 -2.71
C TYR A 302 -16.51 8.93 -1.26
N ARG A 303 -17.67 9.51 -0.94
CA ARG A 303 -18.24 9.54 0.41
C ARG A 303 -18.51 8.14 0.98
N THR A 304 -18.95 7.22 0.14
CA THR A 304 -19.26 5.84 0.51
C THR A 304 -18.00 5.06 0.87
N CYS A 305 -16.93 5.21 0.09
CA CYS A 305 -15.75 4.36 0.16
C CYS A 305 -14.75 4.77 1.26
N ILE A 306 -14.93 5.90 1.96
CA ILE A 306 -14.10 6.29 3.11
C ILE A 306 -14.06 5.19 4.18
N VAL A 307 -15.14 4.44 4.32
CA VAL A 307 -15.25 3.31 5.28
C VAL A 307 -14.16 2.27 5.07
N TYR A 308 -13.66 2.09 3.84
CA TYR A 308 -12.57 1.14 3.55
C TYR A 308 -11.31 1.47 4.35
N GLY A 309 -10.79 2.68 4.23
CA GLY A 309 -9.61 3.13 4.98
C GLY A 309 -9.84 3.15 6.49
N TYR A 310 -11.03 3.58 6.92
CA TYR A 310 -11.40 3.58 8.33
C TYR A 310 -11.38 2.17 8.92
N TYR A 311 -11.92 1.18 8.23
CA TYR A 311 -11.86 -0.22 8.64
C TYR A 311 -10.43 -0.74 8.74
N LEU A 312 -9.59 -0.50 7.73
CA LEU A 312 -8.21 -0.97 7.74
C LEU A 312 -7.45 -0.47 8.97
N TRP A 313 -7.58 0.81 9.30
CA TRP A 313 -6.89 1.37 10.46
C TRP A 313 -7.54 1.00 11.78
N SER A 314 -8.85 0.77 11.80
CA SER A 314 -9.56 0.30 13.00
C SER A 314 -9.09 -1.09 13.45
N ILE A 315 -8.76 -1.98 12.49
CA ILE A 315 -8.27 -3.34 12.79
C ILE A 315 -6.74 -3.43 12.97
N THR A 316 -6.00 -2.38 12.65
CA THR A 316 -4.53 -2.36 12.73
C THR A 316 -4.04 -2.37 14.18
N ARG A 317 -3.01 -3.21 14.48
CA ARG A 317 -2.49 -3.40 15.85
C ARG A 317 -0.97 -3.43 15.95
N ARG A 318 -0.24 -3.58 14.85
CA ARG A 318 1.23 -3.75 14.81
C ARG A 318 1.96 -2.52 14.27
N VAL A 319 1.36 -1.35 14.43
CA VAL A 319 1.93 -0.05 14.06
C VAL A 319 1.95 0.81 15.32
N ASP A 320 2.79 1.83 15.36
CA ASP A 320 2.84 2.80 16.46
C ASP A 320 1.42 3.32 16.77
N PRO A 321 0.97 3.24 18.04
CA PRO A 321 -0.34 3.72 18.43
C PRO A 321 -0.62 5.18 18.04
N ALA A 322 0.39 6.06 18.05
CA ALA A 322 0.25 7.45 17.62
C ALA A 322 -0.17 7.55 16.16
N ILE A 323 0.44 6.75 15.29
CA ILE A 323 0.08 6.68 13.86
C ILE A 323 -1.33 6.13 13.68
N ILE A 324 -1.67 5.02 14.37
CA ILE A 324 -3.00 4.43 14.32
C ILE A 324 -4.06 5.46 14.72
N ASN A 325 -3.84 6.17 15.83
CA ASN A 325 -4.77 7.16 16.34
C ASN A 325 -5.01 8.28 15.31
N VAL A 326 -3.97 8.80 14.68
CA VAL A 326 -4.09 9.84 13.64
C VAL A 326 -4.98 9.36 12.51
N PHE A 327 -4.73 8.18 11.96
CA PHE A 327 -5.51 7.68 10.83
C PHE A 327 -6.96 7.35 11.20
N VAL A 328 -7.19 6.70 12.35
CA VAL A 328 -8.54 6.40 12.83
C VAL A 328 -9.33 7.68 13.08
N GLN A 329 -8.70 8.71 13.65
CA GLN A 329 -9.34 10.00 13.90
C GLN A 329 -9.68 10.73 12.61
N ARG A 330 -8.74 10.85 11.66
CA ARG A 330 -8.98 11.53 10.39
C ARG A 330 -10.09 10.84 9.60
N LEU A 331 -9.99 9.53 9.42
CA LEU A 331 -10.95 8.74 8.65
C LEU A 331 -12.30 8.62 9.35
N GLY A 332 -12.34 8.45 10.67
CA GLY A 332 -13.58 8.40 11.47
C GLY A 332 -14.35 9.71 11.42
N LYS A 333 -13.68 10.86 11.51
CA LYS A 333 -14.29 12.18 11.29
C LYS A 333 -14.88 12.32 9.89
N ALA A 334 -14.17 11.83 8.86
CA ALA A 334 -14.65 11.85 7.49
C ALA A 334 -15.87 10.92 7.30
N VAL A 335 -15.87 9.69 7.84
CA VAL A 335 -17.02 8.78 7.85
C VAL A 335 -18.24 9.45 8.48
N THR A 336 -18.04 10.14 9.61
CA THR A 336 -19.11 10.87 10.30
C THR A 336 -19.64 12.04 9.47
N ARG A 337 -18.75 12.90 8.96
CA ARG A 337 -19.11 14.09 8.17
C ARG A 337 -19.90 13.74 6.92
N HIS A 338 -19.54 12.66 6.26
CA HIS A 338 -20.15 12.21 5.01
C HIS A 338 -21.37 11.30 5.19
N ASP A 339 -21.65 10.91 6.42
CA ASP A 339 -22.71 9.93 6.72
C ASP A 339 -22.56 8.65 5.90
N SER A 340 -21.29 8.17 5.82
CA SER A 340 -20.92 7.06 4.91
C SER A 340 -21.68 5.77 5.22
N TYR A 341 -22.04 5.53 6.48
CA TYR A 341 -22.83 4.35 6.86
C TYR A 341 -24.25 4.40 6.32
N GLN A 342 -24.90 5.58 6.30
CA GLN A 342 -26.22 5.73 5.69
C GLN A 342 -26.17 5.48 4.18
N LEU A 343 -25.12 5.95 3.49
CA LEU A 343 -24.93 5.68 2.06
C LEU A 343 -24.71 4.18 1.77
N LEU A 344 -24.21 3.43 2.74
CA LEU A 344 -24.05 1.98 2.70
C LEU A 344 -25.33 1.22 3.12
N GLY A 345 -26.37 1.90 3.58
CA GLY A 345 -27.62 1.30 4.06
C GLY A 345 -27.47 0.55 5.38
N VAL A 346 -26.59 0.99 6.26
CA VAL A 346 -26.34 0.37 7.58
C VAL A 346 -26.44 1.40 8.69
#